data_079c1576b79f13e8439828ad5f809387
#
_entry.id   079c1576b79f13e8439828ad5f809387
#
_cell.length_a   1.000
_cell.length_b   1.000
_cell.length_c   1.000
_cell.angle_alpha   90.00
_cell.angle_beta   90.00
_cell.angle_gamma   90.00
#
_symmetry.space_group_name_H-M   'P 1'
#
loop_
_entity.id
_entity.type
_entity.pdbx_description
1 polymer ?
#
loop_
_entity_poly.entity_id
_entity_poly.type
_entity_poly.pdbx_seq_one_letter_code
_entity_poly.pdbx_strand_id
1 'polypeptide(L)'
;MKAVNILAPDVGMARACAALRVHRTGVYRDDARRRLLGPLPVARSPRPAPPLALSEAERQALKDVLCSERFVDCAPPTIYATLLDEGAYLGSVRTMYRLLAGDGQTRERRNQRTHPVYTKPELLATGPNEVWSWDITKVKGPVKWTYFHLYVILDIFSRYVVGWMIAPRESAQLAEQLIADTVAKQNIAPGTLTLHADRGTSMRSKTVAELLVDLEVSKSHSRPYVSDDNPFSEAHFKTFKYRPDFPQRFGCIEDARAHCQQFFPWYNDSHRHSGIGYMTPVAVHYGQAQALFKPCLSGCVTMPPVLT
;
A
#
# COMPACT_ATOMS: atom_id res chain seq x y z
N MET A 1 7.42 30.59 -9.27
CA MET A 1 7.55 32.02 -9.62
C MET A 1 8.36 32.26 -10.89
N LYS A 2 9.62 31.80 -11.02
CA LYS A 2 10.45 31.99 -12.23
C LYS A 2 9.75 31.51 -13.52
N ALA A 3 9.15 30.31 -13.52
CA ALA A 3 8.46 29.75 -14.67
C ALA A 3 7.25 30.58 -15.12
N VAL A 4 6.51 31.21 -14.17
CA VAL A 4 5.40 32.11 -14.51
C VAL A 4 5.90 33.35 -15.26
N ASN A 5 7.01 33.92 -14.80
CA ASN A 5 7.57 35.12 -15.43
C ASN A 5 8.16 34.86 -16.83
N ILE A 6 8.56 33.62 -17.13
CA ILE A 6 9.01 33.20 -18.45
C ILE A 6 7.82 33.07 -19.42
N LEU A 7 6.71 32.49 -18.94
CA LEU A 7 5.52 32.22 -19.78
C LEU A 7 4.58 33.43 -19.91
N ALA A 8 4.60 34.35 -18.93
CA ALA A 8 3.67 35.48 -18.88
C ALA A 8 3.74 36.44 -20.09
N PRO A 9 4.89 36.72 -20.74
CA PRO A 9 4.95 37.53 -21.95
C PRO A 9 4.17 36.94 -23.11
N ASP A 10 4.14 35.62 -23.27
CA ASP A 10 3.55 34.93 -24.43
C ASP A 10 2.04 34.68 -24.25
N VAL A 11 1.60 34.27 -23.05
CA VAL A 11 0.22 33.81 -22.80
C VAL A 11 -0.54 34.69 -21.83
N GLY A 12 0.08 35.69 -21.25
CA GLY A 12 -0.49 36.58 -20.25
C GLY A 12 -0.40 36.00 -18.82
N MET A 13 -0.24 36.88 -17.83
CA MET A 13 -0.03 36.55 -16.40
C MET A 13 -1.12 35.64 -15.84
N ALA A 14 -2.38 35.87 -16.20
CA ALA A 14 -3.50 35.08 -15.66
C ALA A 14 -3.44 33.62 -16.16
N ARG A 15 -3.19 33.43 -17.45
CA ARG A 15 -3.12 32.08 -18.06
C ARG A 15 -1.88 31.34 -17.62
N ALA A 16 -0.73 32.00 -17.54
CA ALA A 16 0.52 31.42 -17.04
C ALA A 16 0.38 30.95 -15.58
N CYS A 17 -0.28 31.75 -14.72
CA CYS A 17 -0.55 31.35 -13.33
C CYS A 17 -1.51 30.17 -13.23
N ALA A 18 -2.57 30.15 -14.06
CA ALA A 18 -3.53 29.06 -14.10
C ALA A 18 -2.87 27.74 -14.55
N ALA A 19 -2.09 27.77 -15.62
CA ALA A 19 -1.39 26.59 -16.16
C ALA A 19 -0.40 25.99 -15.15
N LEU A 20 0.29 26.83 -14.39
CA LEU A 20 1.27 26.39 -13.39
C LEU A 20 0.68 26.23 -11.97
N ARG A 21 -0.65 26.36 -11.81
CA ARG A 21 -1.37 26.30 -10.54
C ARG A 21 -0.77 27.20 -9.44
N VAL A 22 -0.32 28.39 -9.81
CA VAL A 22 0.26 29.39 -8.91
C VAL A 22 -0.70 30.56 -8.71
N HIS A 23 -0.88 31.00 -7.47
CA HIS A 23 -1.75 32.11 -7.16
C HIS A 23 -1.15 33.44 -7.65
N ARG A 24 -1.88 34.24 -8.45
CA ARG A 24 -1.38 35.53 -8.99
C ARG A 24 -0.86 36.49 -7.91
N THR A 25 -1.56 36.58 -6.77
CA THR A 25 -1.13 37.42 -5.64
C THR A 25 0.24 37.02 -5.09
N GLY A 26 0.63 35.76 -5.19
CA GLY A 26 1.96 35.27 -4.83
C GLY A 26 3.04 35.82 -5.76
N VAL A 27 2.76 35.83 -7.08
CA VAL A 27 3.70 36.33 -8.09
C VAL A 27 3.89 37.81 -7.93
N TYR A 28 2.82 38.60 -7.81
CA TYR A 28 2.93 40.05 -7.62
C TYR A 28 3.62 40.43 -6.31
N ARG A 29 3.39 39.69 -5.22
CA ARG A 29 4.11 39.90 -3.95
C ARG A 29 5.60 39.60 -4.07
N ASP A 30 5.99 38.55 -4.77
CA ASP A 30 7.38 38.22 -5.01
C ASP A 30 8.07 39.29 -5.86
N ASP A 31 7.37 39.79 -6.87
CA ASP A 31 7.86 40.84 -7.78
C ASP A 31 8.00 42.20 -7.06
N ALA A 32 6.99 42.56 -6.28
CA ALA A 32 7.05 43.79 -5.43
C ALA A 32 8.19 43.68 -4.42
N ARG A 33 8.36 42.54 -3.79
CA ARG A 33 9.47 42.28 -2.86
C ARG A 33 10.84 42.38 -3.51
N ARG A 34 11.00 41.88 -4.73
CA ARG A 34 12.25 41.98 -5.50
C ARG A 34 12.58 43.41 -5.90
N ARG A 35 11.57 44.19 -6.25
CA ARG A 35 11.74 45.62 -6.60
C ARG A 35 12.14 46.47 -5.39
N LEU A 36 11.57 46.15 -4.21
CA LEU A 36 11.81 46.91 -2.97
C LEU A 36 13.13 46.54 -2.28
N LEU A 37 13.53 45.28 -2.33
CA LEU A 37 14.61 44.74 -1.51
C LEU A 37 15.88 44.41 -2.33
N GLY A 38 15.84 44.52 -3.68
CA GLY A 38 16.94 44.03 -4.53
C GLY A 38 17.08 42.49 -4.43
N PRO A 39 18.19 41.96 -4.94
CA PRO A 39 18.48 40.53 -4.76
C PRO A 39 18.61 40.26 -3.26
N LEU A 40 17.79 39.30 -2.76
CA LEU A 40 17.81 38.89 -1.35
C LEU A 40 19.22 38.51 -0.92
N PRO A 41 19.74 39.04 0.19
CA PRO A 41 21.02 38.57 0.73
C PRO A 41 20.90 37.05 0.98
N VAL A 42 21.86 36.32 0.49
CA VAL A 42 21.92 34.85 0.51
C VAL A 42 22.06 34.30 1.93
N ALA A 43 22.43 35.12 2.89
CA ALA A 43 22.52 34.74 4.29
C ALA A 43 21.58 35.61 5.14
N ARG A 44 20.59 34.96 5.73
CA ARG A 44 19.86 35.58 6.87
C ARG A 44 20.85 35.65 8.03
N SER A 45 21.05 36.84 8.60
CA SER A 45 21.75 36.99 9.89
C SER A 45 21.16 35.99 10.89
N PRO A 46 22.00 35.29 11.67
CA PRO A 46 21.50 34.39 12.71
C PRO A 46 20.52 35.16 13.61
N ARG A 47 19.36 34.56 13.84
CA ARG A 47 18.41 35.16 14.78
C ARG A 47 19.05 35.22 16.16
N PRO A 48 18.95 36.34 16.90
CA PRO A 48 19.44 36.40 18.26
C PRO A 48 18.84 35.25 19.08
N ALA A 49 19.62 34.67 19.97
CA ALA A 49 19.15 33.61 20.83
C ALA A 49 17.99 34.12 21.70
N PRO A 50 16.92 33.32 21.92
CA PRO A 50 15.84 33.74 22.84
C PRO A 50 16.40 34.00 24.24
N PRO A 51 15.83 34.94 25.01
CA PRO A 51 16.33 35.30 26.34
C PRO A 51 16.42 34.13 27.32
N LEU A 52 15.58 33.11 27.15
CA LEU A 52 15.55 31.89 27.98
C LEU A 52 16.17 30.70 27.26
N ALA A 53 17.04 30.90 26.30
CA ALA A 53 17.76 29.82 25.68
C ALA A 53 18.84 29.28 26.65
N LEU A 54 18.91 27.96 26.76
CA LEU A 54 19.97 27.31 27.54
C LEU A 54 21.35 27.76 27.01
N SER A 55 22.24 28.12 27.90
CA SER A 55 23.66 28.32 27.62
C SER A 55 24.32 27.01 27.14
N GLU A 56 25.50 27.12 26.57
CA GLU A 56 26.19 25.90 26.08
C GLU A 56 26.56 24.97 27.24
N ALA A 57 26.93 25.52 28.40
CA ALA A 57 27.20 24.73 29.61
C ALA A 57 25.96 23.96 30.09
N GLU A 58 24.78 24.63 30.12
CA GLU A 58 23.51 23.98 30.51
C GLU A 58 23.10 22.91 29.48
N ARG A 59 23.32 23.14 28.18
CA ARG A 59 23.05 22.13 27.15
C ARG A 59 23.95 20.91 27.33
N GLN A 60 25.24 21.12 27.63
CA GLN A 60 26.17 20.03 27.84
C GLN A 60 25.79 19.24 29.11
N ALA A 61 25.50 19.92 30.22
CA ALA A 61 25.06 19.26 31.44
C ALA A 61 23.78 18.42 31.23
N LEU A 62 22.81 18.94 30.47
CA LEU A 62 21.61 18.18 30.13
C LEU A 62 21.93 16.98 29.21
N LYS A 63 22.84 17.10 28.26
CA LYS A 63 23.31 15.99 27.44
C LYS A 63 23.98 14.89 28.27
N ASP A 64 24.86 15.29 29.19
CA ASP A 64 25.57 14.33 30.05
C ASP A 64 24.59 13.51 30.90
N VAL A 65 23.54 14.15 31.42
CA VAL A 65 22.46 13.46 32.12
C VAL A 65 21.67 12.53 31.19
N LEU A 66 21.29 12.99 30.00
CA LEU A 66 20.54 12.19 29.01
C LEU A 66 21.32 10.96 28.53
N CYS A 67 22.65 11.04 28.49
CA CYS A 67 23.53 9.97 28.02
C CYS A 67 24.18 9.17 29.17
N SER A 68 23.83 9.46 30.45
CA SER A 68 24.33 8.72 31.58
C SER A 68 23.86 7.25 31.58
N GLU A 69 24.60 6.37 32.18
CA GLU A 69 24.23 4.95 32.33
C GLU A 69 22.84 4.78 32.95
N ARG A 70 22.44 5.70 33.82
CA ARG A 70 21.13 5.71 34.47
C ARG A 70 19.99 5.93 33.48
N PHE A 71 20.19 6.75 32.48
CA PHE A 71 19.11 7.27 31.60
C PHE A 71 19.26 6.90 30.12
N VAL A 72 20.32 6.19 29.75
CA VAL A 72 20.62 5.85 28.35
C VAL A 72 19.47 5.07 27.68
N ASP A 73 18.74 4.25 28.44
CA ASP A 73 17.61 3.43 27.97
C ASP A 73 16.24 4.09 28.23
N CYS A 74 16.22 5.28 28.83
CA CYS A 74 14.99 5.95 29.19
C CYS A 74 14.53 6.94 28.12
N ALA A 75 13.22 7.03 27.92
CA ALA A 75 12.64 8.06 27.07
C ALA A 75 12.70 9.45 27.75
N PRO A 76 12.91 10.55 27.02
CA PRO A 76 12.95 11.90 27.56
C PRO A 76 11.80 12.29 28.50
N PRO A 77 10.52 11.89 28.29
CA PRO A 77 9.45 12.14 29.24
C PRO A 77 9.65 11.46 30.59
N THR A 78 10.19 10.23 30.58
CA THR A 78 10.49 9.49 31.83
C THR A 78 11.62 10.14 32.59
N ILE A 79 12.69 10.55 31.88
CA ILE A 79 13.84 11.29 32.48
C ILE A 79 13.35 12.58 33.11
N TYR A 80 12.53 13.34 32.37
CA TYR A 80 11.95 14.59 32.87
C TYR A 80 11.16 14.39 34.17
N ALA A 81 10.27 13.39 34.20
CA ALA A 81 9.47 13.09 35.39
C ALA A 81 10.36 12.67 36.58
N THR A 82 11.33 11.80 36.34
CA THR A 82 12.27 11.34 37.39
C THR A 82 13.08 12.49 37.98
N LEU A 83 13.60 13.38 37.14
CA LEU A 83 14.34 14.56 37.58
C LEU A 83 13.46 15.54 38.35
N LEU A 84 12.19 15.71 37.97
CA LEU A 84 11.25 16.55 38.74
C LEU A 84 10.95 15.95 40.12
N ASP A 85 10.79 14.65 40.24
CA ASP A 85 10.60 13.96 41.52
C ASP A 85 11.82 14.13 42.45
N GLU A 86 13.01 14.31 41.87
CA GLU A 86 14.26 14.59 42.58
C GLU A 86 14.47 16.10 42.82
N GLY A 87 13.52 16.95 42.45
CA GLY A 87 13.62 18.40 42.61
C GLY A 87 14.52 19.10 41.60
N ALA A 88 14.95 18.41 40.55
CA ALA A 88 15.84 18.94 39.50
C ALA A 88 15.09 19.28 38.20
N TYR A 89 15.19 20.52 37.73
CA TYR A 89 14.68 20.93 36.42
C TYR A 89 15.82 21.38 35.52
N LEU A 90 16.18 20.58 34.51
CA LEU A 90 17.26 20.89 33.56
C LEU A 90 16.75 21.39 32.21
N GLY A 91 15.49 21.19 31.89
CA GLY A 91 14.88 21.63 30.65
C GLY A 91 13.62 20.88 30.28
N SER A 92 12.86 21.39 29.32
CA SER A 92 11.63 20.75 28.88
C SER A 92 11.89 19.48 28.07
N VAL A 93 10.92 18.55 28.03
CA VAL A 93 10.95 17.34 27.21
C VAL A 93 11.26 17.65 25.73
N ARG A 94 10.70 18.76 25.21
CA ARG A 94 10.98 19.20 23.82
C ARG A 94 12.44 19.62 23.64
N THR A 95 13.04 20.24 24.65
CA THR A 95 14.48 20.61 24.61
C THR A 95 15.36 19.36 24.60
N MET A 96 15.02 18.37 25.44
CA MET A 96 15.71 17.06 25.49
C MET A 96 15.70 16.38 24.11
N TYR A 97 14.52 16.27 23.47
CA TYR A 97 14.41 15.72 22.12
C TYR A 97 15.22 16.49 21.09
N ARG A 98 15.23 17.83 21.18
CA ARG A 98 15.97 18.68 20.23
C ARG A 98 17.50 18.50 20.36
N LEU A 99 18.00 18.36 21.57
CA LEU A 99 19.43 18.07 21.82
C LEU A 99 19.81 16.71 21.29
N LEU A 100 19.02 15.66 21.60
CA LEU A 100 19.25 14.31 21.06
C LEU A 100 19.14 14.25 19.55
N ALA A 101 18.26 15.04 18.93
CA ALA A 101 18.16 15.15 17.47
C ALA A 101 19.40 15.75 16.84
N GLY A 102 19.97 16.77 17.48
CA GLY A 102 21.22 17.39 17.02
C GLY A 102 22.40 16.42 16.99
N ASP A 103 22.41 15.46 17.90
CA ASP A 103 23.46 14.43 18.00
C ASP A 103 23.08 13.12 17.26
N GLY A 104 21.98 13.09 16.50
CA GLY A 104 21.52 11.91 15.78
C GLY A 104 20.95 10.78 16.66
N GLN A 105 20.74 11.04 17.97
CA GLN A 105 20.33 10.09 18.97
C GLN A 105 18.80 10.04 19.22
N THR A 106 18.00 10.56 18.33
CA THR A 106 16.52 10.49 18.41
C THR A 106 15.94 9.16 17.98
N ARG A 107 16.75 8.24 17.51
CA ARG A 107 16.30 6.87 17.19
C ARG A 107 16.00 6.12 18.49
N GLU A 108 15.25 5.03 18.36
CA GLU A 108 14.92 4.13 19.46
C GLU A 108 16.17 3.90 20.35
N ARG A 109 16.13 4.38 21.59
CA ARG A 109 17.23 4.22 22.57
C ARG A 109 17.24 2.85 23.22
N ARG A 110 16.09 2.13 23.14
CA ARG A 110 16.01 0.75 23.57
C ARG A 110 16.69 -0.12 22.51
N ASN A 111 17.42 -1.12 22.94
CA ASN A 111 18.04 -2.12 22.06
C ASN A 111 16.95 -3.03 21.43
N GLN A 112 15.98 -2.41 20.75
CA GLN A 112 14.95 -3.13 20.02
C GLN A 112 15.54 -3.59 18.68
N ARG A 113 15.16 -4.80 18.27
CA ARG A 113 15.48 -5.30 16.93
C ARG A 113 14.95 -4.31 15.89
N THR A 114 15.86 -3.69 15.17
CA THR A 114 15.48 -2.93 13.98
C THR A 114 14.85 -3.91 12.99
N HIS A 115 13.59 -3.65 12.61
CA HIS A 115 12.99 -4.44 11.55
C HIS A 115 13.80 -4.27 10.27
N PRO A 116 14.17 -5.37 9.60
CA PRO A 116 14.87 -5.27 8.32
C PRO A 116 14.02 -4.46 7.33
N VAL A 117 14.68 -3.67 6.51
CA VAL A 117 14.02 -2.96 5.40
C VAL A 117 13.66 -4.02 4.36
N TYR A 118 12.37 -4.37 4.28
CA TYR A 118 11.88 -5.31 3.29
C TYR A 118 11.65 -4.58 1.96
N THR A 119 12.21 -5.10 0.88
CA THR A 119 11.87 -4.68 -0.48
C THR A 119 10.44 -5.10 -0.82
N LYS A 120 9.70 -4.21 -1.50
CA LYS A 120 8.36 -4.54 -1.99
C LYS A 120 8.49 -5.65 -3.04
N PRO A 121 7.75 -6.76 -2.93
CA PRO A 121 7.75 -7.77 -3.97
C PRO A 121 7.15 -7.18 -5.25
N GLU A 122 7.86 -7.30 -6.36
CA GLU A 122 7.33 -6.94 -7.66
C GLU A 122 6.49 -8.11 -8.19
N LEU A 123 5.18 -7.90 -8.28
CA LEU A 123 4.23 -8.87 -8.85
C LEU A 123 4.04 -8.54 -10.34
N LEU A 124 4.99 -8.99 -11.15
CA LEU A 124 4.93 -8.84 -12.61
C LEU A 124 4.60 -10.18 -13.24
N ALA A 125 3.55 -10.21 -14.06
CA ALA A 125 3.22 -11.34 -14.92
C ALA A 125 3.10 -10.84 -16.37
N THR A 126 3.68 -11.56 -17.30
CA THR A 126 3.67 -11.27 -18.74
C THR A 126 2.65 -12.11 -19.48
N GLY A 127 2.17 -13.19 -18.86
CA GLY A 127 1.17 -14.09 -19.37
C GLY A 127 0.26 -14.68 -18.28
N PRO A 128 -0.82 -15.37 -18.70
CA PRO A 128 -1.69 -16.11 -17.77
C PRO A 128 -0.92 -17.23 -17.07
N ASN A 129 -1.30 -17.49 -15.81
CA ASN A 129 -0.77 -18.61 -15.01
C ASN A 129 0.73 -18.50 -14.64
N GLU A 130 1.34 -17.31 -14.75
CA GLU A 130 2.69 -17.07 -14.24
C GLU A 130 2.70 -16.67 -12.77
N VAL A 131 1.76 -15.82 -12.37
CA VAL A 131 1.64 -15.36 -10.99
C VAL A 131 0.18 -15.35 -10.56
N TRP A 132 -0.12 -16.07 -9.49
CA TRP A 132 -1.43 -16.03 -8.84
C TRP A 132 -1.36 -15.27 -7.53
N SER A 133 -2.38 -14.47 -7.26
CA SER A 133 -2.64 -13.84 -5.97
C SER A 133 -3.68 -14.66 -5.21
N TRP A 134 -3.38 -15.02 -3.97
CA TRP A 134 -4.31 -15.74 -3.12
C TRP A 134 -4.60 -14.99 -1.83
N ASP A 135 -5.88 -15.00 -1.43
CA ASP A 135 -6.29 -14.40 -0.17
C ASP A 135 -7.60 -14.99 0.34
N ILE A 136 -7.86 -14.81 1.63
CA ILE A 136 -9.05 -15.29 2.33
C ILE A 136 -9.81 -14.10 2.89
N THR A 137 -11.08 -13.97 2.52
CA THR A 137 -11.93 -12.93 3.07
C THR A 137 -13.10 -13.51 3.87
N LYS A 138 -13.51 -12.77 4.90
CA LYS A 138 -14.68 -13.14 5.72
C LYS A 138 -15.96 -12.54 5.14
N VAL A 139 -17.02 -13.35 5.06
CA VAL A 139 -18.38 -12.93 4.79
C VAL A 139 -19.24 -13.21 6.01
N LYS A 140 -20.21 -12.32 6.29
CA LYS A 140 -20.98 -12.37 7.51
C LYS A 140 -22.01 -13.52 7.45
N GLY A 141 -22.00 -14.38 8.46
CA GLY A 141 -22.96 -15.44 8.65
C GLY A 141 -24.27 -14.95 9.30
N PRO A 142 -25.19 -15.88 9.64
CA PRO A 142 -26.57 -15.57 10.06
C PRO A 142 -26.63 -14.74 11.35
N VAL A 143 -25.77 -15.04 12.30
CA VAL A 143 -25.77 -14.39 13.61
C VAL A 143 -24.61 -13.39 13.70
N LYS A 144 -24.75 -12.35 14.54
CA LYS A 144 -23.68 -11.40 14.83
C LYS A 144 -22.43 -12.17 15.32
N TRP A 145 -21.26 -11.81 14.76
CA TRP A 145 -19.97 -12.44 15.03
C TRP A 145 -19.75 -13.83 14.41
N THR A 146 -20.67 -14.34 13.61
CA THR A 146 -20.42 -15.53 12.79
C THR A 146 -19.94 -15.14 11.40
N TYR A 147 -19.02 -15.93 10.85
CA TYR A 147 -18.41 -15.65 9.54
C TYR A 147 -18.18 -16.96 8.80
N PHE A 148 -18.35 -16.89 7.47
CA PHE A 148 -17.81 -17.89 6.55
C PHE A 148 -16.53 -17.33 5.92
N HIS A 149 -15.63 -18.20 5.50
CA HIS A 149 -14.35 -17.86 4.94
C HIS A 149 -14.33 -18.18 3.45
N LEU A 150 -14.21 -17.14 2.63
CA LEU A 150 -14.12 -17.27 1.19
C LEU A 150 -12.65 -17.20 0.77
N TYR A 151 -12.16 -18.28 0.20
CA TYR A 151 -10.83 -18.44 -0.37
C TYR A 151 -10.90 -18.12 -1.85
N VAL A 152 -10.00 -17.31 -2.38
CA VAL A 152 -9.94 -16.94 -3.79
C VAL A 152 -8.52 -16.99 -4.28
N ILE A 153 -8.31 -17.61 -5.43
CA ILE A 153 -7.06 -17.59 -6.20
C ILE A 153 -7.34 -16.85 -7.50
N LEU A 154 -6.59 -15.77 -7.72
CA LEU A 154 -6.74 -14.85 -8.84
C LEU A 154 -5.45 -14.82 -9.67
N ASP A 155 -5.55 -15.03 -10.96
CA ASP A 155 -4.46 -14.76 -11.89
C ASP A 155 -4.22 -13.27 -12.03
N ILE A 156 -3.01 -12.77 -11.75
CA ILE A 156 -2.75 -11.33 -11.73
C ILE A 156 -2.63 -10.70 -13.12
N PHE A 157 -2.32 -11.48 -14.16
CA PHE A 157 -2.26 -10.99 -15.53
C PHE A 157 -3.66 -10.73 -16.09
N SER A 158 -4.49 -11.76 -16.07
CA SER A 158 -5.83 -11.74 -16.67
C SER A 158 -6.94 -11.25 -15.73
N ARG A 159 -6.69 -11.17 -14.44
CA ARG A 159 -7.71 -10.95 -13.38
C ARG A 159 -8.72 -12.10 -13.27
N TYR A 160 -8.47 -13.23 -13.94
CA TYR A 160 -9.34 -14.39 -13.92
C TYR A 160 -9.28 -15.12 -12.56
N VAL A 161 -10.43 -15.41 -11.98
CA VAL A 161 -10.49 -16.24 -10.77
C VAL A 161 -10.34 -17.69 -11.19
N VAL A 162 -9.16 -18.24 -10.96
CA VAL A 162 -8.80 -19.64 -11.33
C VAL A 162 -9.36 -20.65 -10.36
N GLY A 163 -9.51 -20.28 -9.08
CA GLY A 163 -10.08 -21.14 -8.05
C GLY A 163 -10.73 -20.35 -6.92
N TRP A 164 -11.78 -20.89 -6.34
CA TRP A 164 -12.41 -20.35 -5.14
C TRP A 164 -13.09 -21.44 -4.32
N MET A 165 -13.25 -21.20 -3.03
CA MET A 165 -13.94 -22.10 -2.11
C MET A 165 -14.51 -21.30 -0.95
N ILE A 166 -15.66 -21.70 -0.42
CA ILE A 166 -16.22 -21.16 0.82
C ILE A 166 -16.32 -22.24 1.90
N ALA A 167 -15.89 -21.90 3.11
CA ALA A 167 -15.81 -22.81 4.24
C ALA A 167 -16.33 -22.16 5.54
N PRO A 168 -16.80 -22.94 6.51
CA PRO A 168 -17.28 -22.42 7.80
C PRO A 168 -16.12 -21.91 8.68
N ARG A 169 -14.91 -22.35 8.44
CA ARG A 169 -13.69 -21.96 9.20
C ARG A 169 -12.47 -21.90 8.28
N GLU A 170 -11.51 -21.12 8.70
CA GLU A 170 -10.21 -21.09 8.06
C GLU A 170 -9.39 -22.33 8.44
N SER A 171 -8.81 -23.02 7.44
CA SER A 171 -8.02 -24.22 7.63
C SER A 171 -6.89 -24.30 6.60
N ALA A 172 -5.72 -24.72 7.03
CA ALA A 172 -4.57 -24.98 6.15
C ALA A 172 -4.84 -26.13 5.17
N GLN A 173 -5.54 -27.20 5.60
CA GLN A 173 -5.90 -28.34 4.76
C GLN A 173 -6.85 -27.92 3.63
N LEU A 174 -7.80 -27.04 3.89
CA LEU A 174 -8.70 -26.52 2.86
C LEU A 174 -7.95 -25.65 1.85
N ALA A 175 -6.99 -24.88 2.32
CA ALA A 175 -6.13 -24.09 1.46
C ALA A 175 -5.26 -24.99 0.55
N GLU A 176 -4.66 -26.01 1.12
CA GLU A 176 -3.87 -27.03 0.41
C GLU A 176 -4.70 -27.70 -0.68
N GLN A 177 -5.90 -28.19 -0.35
CA GLN A 177 -6.81 -28.80 -1.30
C GLN A 177 -7.18 -27.86 -2.44
N LEU A 178 -7.56 -26.61 -2.14
CA LEU A 178 -7.93 -25.63 -3.16
C LEU A 178 -6.76 -25.31 -4.10
N ILE A 179 -5.55 -25.18 -3.58
CA ILE A 179 -4.35 -24.92 -4.39
C ILE A 179 -4.08 -26.11 -5.31
N ALA A 180 -4.06 -27.34 -4.77
CA ALA A 180 -3.80 -28.55 -5.54
C ALA A 180 -4.83 -28.73 -6.66
N ASP A 181 -6.13 -28.61 -6.35
CA ASP A 181 -7.21 -28.73 -7.32
C ASP A 181 -7.13 -27.64 -8.40
N THR A 182 -6.73 -26.44 -8.02
CA THR A 182 -6.61 -25.32 -8.98
C THR A 182 -5.40 -25.50 -9.91
N VAL A 183 -4.26 -25.92 -9.39
CA VAL A 183 -3.05 -26.22 -10.19
C VAL A 183 -3.35 -27.33 -11.19
N ALA A 184 -4.00 -28.41 -10.74
CA ALA A 184 -4.41 -29.50 -11.61
C ALA A 184 -5.41 -29.07 -12.69
N LYS A 185 -6.45 -28.29 -12.31
CA LYS A 185 -7.46 -27.77 -13.24
C LYS A 185 -6.90 -26.87 -14.32
N GLN A 186 -5.88 -26.06 -13.99
CA GLN A 186 -5.25 -25.13 -14.92
C GLN A 186 -4.08 -25.78 -15.71
N ASN A 187 -3.79 -27.05 -15.48
CA ASN A 187 -2.66 -27.77 -16.10
C ASN A 187 -1.33 -27.01 -15.98
N ILE A 188 -1.03 -26.54 -14.78
CA ILE A 188 0.20 -25.77 -14.53
C ILE A 188 1.42 -26.67 -14.64
N ALA A 189 2.38 -26.28 -15.47
CA ALA A 189 3.65 -26.99 -15.53
C ALA A 189 4.50 -26.71 -14.28
N PRO A 190 5.22 -27.70 -13.74
CA PRO A 190 6.13 -27.50 -12.61
C PRO A 190 7.12 -26.35 -12.86
N GLY A 191 7.40 -25.56 -11.84
CA GLY A 191 8.38 -24.47 -11.91
C GLY A 191 7.92 -23.18 -12.62
N THR A 192 6.71 -23.14 -13.20
CA THR A 192 6.24 -21.97 -13.98
C THR A 192 5.41 -20.98 -13.18
N LEU A 193 4.80 -21.41 -12.07
CA LEU A 193 3.88 -20.62 -11.29
C LEU A 193 4.52 -20.01 -10.04
N THR A 194 4.21 -18.74 -9.77
CA THR A 194 4.45 -18.11 -8.47
C THR A 194 3.14 -17.83 -7.77
N LEU A 195 2.99 -18.30 -6.53
CA LEU A 195 1.83 -18.02 -5.69
C LEU A 195 2.17 -16.90 -4.68
N HIS A 196 1.52 -15.76 -4.81
CA HIS A 196 1.65 -14.62 -3.90
C HIS A 196 0.50 -14.58 -2.91
N ALA A 197 0.83 -14.36 -1.65
CA ALA A 197 -0.18 -14.21 -0.61
C ALA A 197 0.27 -13.34 0.55
N ASP A 198 -0.70 -12.84 1.29
CA ASP A 198 -0.44 -12.21 2.57
C ASP A 198 0.12 -13.21 3.58
N ARG A 199 0.71 -12.68 4.67
CA ARG A 199 1.28 -13.52 5.74
C ARG A 199 0.23 -14.08 6.70
N GLY A 200 -0.94 -14.49 6.19
CA GLY A 200 -1.97 -15.16 6.96
C GLY A 200 -1.53 -16.49 7.57
N THR A 201 -2.22 -16.94 8.62
CA THR A 201 -1.89 -18.17 9.35
C THR A 201 -1.92 -19.41 8.45
N SER A 202 -2.91 -19.49 7.56
CA SER A 202 -3.08 -20.61 6.62
C SER A 202 -1.92 -20.68 5.61
N MET A 203 -1.41 -19.52 5.14
CA MET A 203 -0.27 -19.47 4.20
C MET A 203 1.08 -19.82 4.82
N ARG A 204 1.20 -19.61 6.11
CA ARG A 204 2.44 -19.92 6.86
C ARG A 204 2.45 -21.34 7.38
N SER A 205 1.39 -22.12 7.14
CA SER A 205 1.33 -23.50 7.57
C SER A 205 2.42 -24.34 6.88
N LYS A 206 2.91 -25.31 7.61
CA LYS A 206 3.94 -26.23 7.11
C LYS A 206 3.41 -27.06 5.96
N THR A 207 2.15 -27.51 6.04
CA THR A 207 1.49 -28.34 5.01
C THR A 207 1.34 -27.62 3.67
N VAL A 208 0.92 -26.36 3.66
CA VAL A 208 0.86 -25.57 2.43
C VAL A 208 2.26 -25.33 1.86
N ALA A 209 3.27 -25.11 2.71
CA ALA A 209 4.63 -24.94 2.25
C ALA A 209 5.20 -26.21 1.61
N GLU A 210 4.94 -27.36 2.20
CA GLU A 210 5.33 -28.67 1.65
C GLU A 210 4.62 -28.95 0.31
N LEU A 211 3.31 -28.73 0.22
CA LEU A 211 2.58 -28.85 -1.05
C LEU A 211 3.16 -27.98 -2.17
N LEU A 212 3.50 -26.72 -1.88
CA LEU A 212 4.05 -25.81 -2.90
C LEU A 212 5.43 -26.28 -3.39
N VAL A 213 6.22 -26.90 -2.52
CA VAL A 213 7.49 -27.53 -2.91
C VAL A 213 7.23 -28.75 -3.80
N ASP A 214 6.29 -29.63 -3.43
CA ASP A 214 5.94 -30.82 -4.19
C ASP A 214 5.38 -30.50 -5.59
N LEU A 215 4.65 -29.37 -5.70
CA LEU A 215 4.12 -28.86 -6.97
C LEU A 215 5.12 -27.98 -7.73
N GLU A 216 6.32 -27.77 -7.20
CA GLU A 216 7.32 -26.85 -7.75
C GLU A 216 6.77 -25.42 -7.97
N VAL A 217 5.86 -24.95 -7.10
CA VAL A 217 5.29 -23.61 -7.15
C VAL A 217 6.12 -22.66 -6.29
N SER A 218 6.63 -21.61 -6.90
CA SER A 218 7.37 -20.57 -6.21
C SER A 218 6.45 -19.77 -5.27
N LYS A 219 6.94 -19.44 -4.07
CA LYS A 219 6.19 -18.75 -3.04
C LYS A 219 6.67 -17.32 -2.86
N SER A 220 5.75 -16.36 -2.93
CA SER A 220 6.00 -14.95 -2.63
C SER A 220 5.06 -14.46 -1.51
N HIS A 221 5.54 -13.54 -0.69
CA HIS A 221 4.76 -12.99 0.42
C HIS A 221 4.81 -11.47 0.45
N SER A 222 3.69 -10.88 0.88
CA SER A 222 3.64 -9.49 1.30
C SER A 222 4.66 -9.18 2.41
N ARG A 223 5.12 -7.94 2.48
CA ARG A 223 5.99 -7.47 3.58
C ARG A 223 5.24 -7.55 4.90
N PRO A 224 5.94 -7.78 6.04
CA PRO A 224 5.30 -7.77 7.35
C PRO A 224 4.62 -6.43 7.62
N TYR A 225 3.37 -6.47 8.08
CA TYR A 225 2.56 -5.30 8.47
C TYR A 225 2.27 -4.29 7.34
N VAL A 226 2.36 -4.70 6.07
CA VAL A 226 2.00 -3.89 4.91
C VAL A 226 0.84 -4.57 4.18
N SER A 227 -0.35 -3.97 4.25
CA SER A 227 -1.56 -4.48 3.59
C SER A 227 -1.56 -4.26 2.08
N ASP A 228 -0.90 -3.19 1.61
CA ASP A 228 -0.94 -2.76 0.20
C ASP A 228 -0.10 -3.63 -0.76
N ASP A 229 0.50 -4.72 -0.27
CA ASP A 229 1.33 -5.59 -1.09
C ASP A 229 0.53 -6.66 -1.85
N ASN A 230 -0.79 -6.80 -1.57
CA ASN A 230 -1.70 -7.68 -2.32
C ASN A 230 -2.90 -6.91 -2.93
N PRO A 231 -2.65 -5.90 -3.78
CA PRO A 231 -3.69 -5.01 -4.29
C PRO A 231 -4.70 -5.71 -5.20
N PHE A 232 -4.32 -6.84 -5.81
CA PHE A 232 -5.17 -7.59 -6.73
C PHE A 232 -6.33 -8.28 -6.00
N SER A 233 -6.04 -9.00 -4.93
CA SER A 233 -7.05 -9.64 -4.08
C SER A 233 -7.94 -8.60 -3.38
N GLU A 234 -7.36 -7.49 -2.89
CA GLU A 234 -8.13 -6.41 -2.28
C GLU A 234 -9.12 -5.76 -3.25
N ALA A 235 -8.69 -5.45 -4.48
CA ALA A 235 -9.55 -4.89 -5.51
C ALA A 235 -10.67 -5.86 -5.90
N HIS A 236 -10.35 -7.17 -6.01
CA HIS A 236 -11.31 -8.21 -6.27
C HIS A 236 -12.38 -8.30 -5.16
N PHE A 237 -11.97 -8.32 -3.89
CA PHE A 237 -12.90 -8.36 -2.77
C PHE A 237 -13.76 -7.09 -2.64
N LYS A 238 -13.26 -5.94 -3.04
CA LYS A 238 -14.08 -4.73 -3.16
C LYS A 238 -15.17 -4.93 -4.22
N THR A 239 -14.82 -5.45 -5.40
CA THR A 239 -15.79 -5.77 -6.45
C THR A 239 -16.83 -6.77 -5.97
N PHE A 240 -16.44 -7.78 -5.20
CA PHE A 240 -17.36 -8.78 -4.65
C PHE A 240 -18.33 -8.19 -3.61
N LYS A 241 -17.79 -7.46 -2.61
CA LYS A 241 -18.57 -7.02 -1.43
C LYS A 241 -19.39 -5.75 -1.64
N TYR A 242 -19.04 -4.91 -2.61
CA TYR A 242 -19.72 -3.63 -2.83
C TYR A 242 -20.75 -3.67 -3.96
N ARG A 243 -21.08 -4.85 -4.47
CA ARG A 243 -22.20 -4.99 -5.40
C ARG A 243 -23.54 -4.74 -4.71
N PRO A 244 -24.53 -4.17 -5.43
CA PRO A 244 -25.86 -3.93 -4.89
C PRO A 244 -26.58 -5.21 -4.44
N ASP A 245 -26.29 -6.33 -5.08
CA ASP A 245 -26.87 -7.66 -4.80
C ASP A 245 -26.12 -8.43 -3.69
N PHE A 246 -25.04 -7.86 -3.12
CA PHE A 246 -24.33 -8.51 -2.03
C PHE A 246 -25.13 -8.40 -0.71
N PRO A 247 -25.49 -9.53 -0.10
CA PRO A 247 -26.35 -9.53 1.09
C PRO A 247 -25.57 -9.02 2.31
N GLN A 248 -26.25 -8.32 3.21
CA GLN A 248 -25.65 -7.87 4.47
C GLN A 248 -25.18 -9.04 5.34
N ARG A 249 -25.89 -10.18 5.26
CA ARG A 249 -25.61 -11.45 5.93
C ARG A 249 -26.13 -12.61 5.11
N PHE A 250 -25.44 -13.75 5.18
CA PHE A 250 -25.90 -15.02 4.63
C PHE A 250 -26.63 -15.83 5.70
N GLY A 251 -27.75 -16.47 5.36
CA GLY A 251 -28.53 -17.31 6.27
C GLY A 251 -27.84 -18.62 6.63
N CYS A 252 -27.11 -19.19 5.66
CA CYS A 252 -26.33 -20.41 5.84
C CYS A 252 -25.12 -20.39 4.89
N ILE A 253 -24.27 -21.40 4.95
CA ILE A 253 -23.10 -21.52 4.06
C ILE A 253 -23.51 -21.84 2.63
N GLU A 254 -24.63 -22.54 2.45
CA GLU A 254 -25.21 -22.88 1.16
C GLU A 254 -25.64 -21.60 0.42
N ASP A 255 -26.26 -20.64 1.10
CA ASP A 255 -26.62 -19.33 0.53
C ASP A 255 -25.37 -18.58 0.06
N ALA A 256 -24.34 -18.58 0.89
CA ALA A 256 -23.06 -17.95 0.54
C ALA A 256 -22.39 -18.65 -0.65
N ARG A 257 -22.49 -19.98 -0.73
CA ARG A 257 -21.98 -20.77 -1.86
C ARG A 257 -22.77 -20.48 -3.13
N ALA A 258 -24.10 -20.43 -3.06
CA ALA A 258 -24.96 -20.10 -4.20
C ALA A 258 -24.66 -18.69 -4.74
N HIS A 259 -24.46 -17.71 -3.86
CA HIS A 259 -24.04 -16.37 -4.26
C HIS A 259 -22.68 -16.37 -4.98
N CYS A 260 -21.70 -17.10 -4.46
CA CYS A 260 -20.39 -17.24 -5.10
C CYS A 260 -20.48 -17.96 -6.46
N GLN A 261 -21.33 -19.00 -6.59
CA GLN A 261 -21.57 -19.70 -7.85
C GLN A 261 -22.19 -18.81 -8.93
N GLN A 262 -22.94 -17.78 -8.56
CA GLN A 262 -23.45 -16.77 -9.50
C GLN A 262 -22.41 -15.67 -9.78
N PHE A 263 -21.68 -15.23 -8.74
CA PHE A 263 -20.74 -14.13 -8.84
C PHE A 263 -19.52 -14.47 -9.70
N PHE A 264 -18.84 -15.59 -9.46
CA PHE A 264 -17.56 -15.87 -10.13
C PHE A 264 -17.67 -16.11 -11.63
N PRO A 265 -18.69 -16.82 -12.16
CA PRO A 265 -18.91 -16.86 -13.60
C PRO A 265 -19.19 -15.48 -14.17
N TRP A 266 -20.07 -14.69 -13.55
CA TRP A 266 -20.31 -13.31 -13.97
C TRP A 266 -19.02 -12.47 -13.96
N TYR A 267 -18.19 -12.58 -12.91
CA TYR A 267 -16.93 -11.84 -12.81
C TYR A 267 -15.95 -12.26 -13.91
N ASN A 268 -15.81 -13.55 -14.16
CA ASN A 268 -14.88 -14.04 -15.18
C ASN A 268 -15.34 -13.75 -16.61
N ASP A 269 -16.63 -13.91 -16.88
CA ASP A 269 -17.14 -13.96 -18.26
C ASP A 269 -17.78 -12.63 -18.71
N SER A 270 -18.31 -11.83 -17.78
CA SER A 270 -19.11 -10.64 -18.11
C SER A 270 -18.54 -9.33 -17.54
N HIS A 271 -17.85 -9.38 -16.39
CA HIS A 271 -17.30 -8.18 -15.77
C HIS A 271 -16.15 -7.58 -16.60
N ARG A 272 -16.28 -6.30 -16.95
CA ARG A 272 -15.24 -5.58 -17.68
C ARG A 272 -14.29 -4.88 -16.71
N HIS A 273 -13.02 -5.28 -16.74
CA HIS A 273 -12.02 -4.84 -15.79
C HIS A 273 -11.12 -3.75 -16.38
N SER A 274 -11.10 -2.56 -15.76
CA SER A 274 -10.29 -1.42 -16.22
C SER A 274 -8.79 -1.72 -16.32
N GLY A 275 -8.24 -2.49 -15.38
CA GLY A 275 -6.83 -2.88 -15.34
C GLY A 275 -6.37 -3.80 -16.48
N ILE A 276 -7.28 -4.32 -17.29
CA ILE A 276 -7.01 -5.13 -18.51
C ILE A 276 -7.73 -4.55 -19.73
N GLY A 277 -7.80 -3.21 -19.83
CA GLY A 277 -8.36 -2.53 -20.99
C GLY A 277 -9.86 -2.76 -21.20
N TYR A 278 -10.64 -2.89 -20.12
CA TYR A 278 -12.07 -3.17 -20.14
C TYR A 278 -12.46 -4.48 -20.87
N MET A 279 -11.51 -5.39 -20.99
CA MET A 279 -11.79 -6.77 -21.42
C MET A 279 -12.35 -7.59 -20.24
N THR A 280 -12.97 -8.71 -20.55
CA THR A 280 -13.36 -9.70 -19.53
C THR A 280 -12.17 -10.55 -19.13
N PRO A 281 -12.06 -10.98 -17.85
CA PRO A 281 -10.98 -11.85 -17.40
C PRO A 281 -10.81 -13.11 -18.25
N VAL A 282 -11.90 -13.77 -18.65
CA VAL A 282 -11.86 -14.97 -19.49
C VAL A 282 -11.23 -14.70 -20.86
N ALA A 283 -11.57 -13.56 -21.49
CA ALA A 283 -11.03 -13.23 -22.82
C ALA A 283 -9.50 -13.03 -22.80
N VAL A 284 -8.99 -12.46 -21.72
CA VAL A 284 -7.54 -12.28 -21.54
C VAL A 284 -6.87 -13.57 -21.13
N HIS A 285 -7.46 -14.35 -20.20
CA HIS A 285 -6.87 -15.58 -19.67
C HIS A 285 -6.68 -16.65 -20.74
N TYR A 286 -7.65 -16.81 -21.62
CA TYR A 286 -7.60 -17.80 -22.72
C TYR A 286 -7.16 -17.23 -24.06
N GLY A 287 -6.52 -16.04 -24.10
CA GLY A 287 -5.92 -15.46 -25.30
C GLY A 287 -6.90 -15.00 -26.37
N GLN A 288 -8.20 -14.85 -26.04
CA GLN A 288 -9.25 -14.43 -26.99
C GLN A 288 -9.22 -12.90 -27.23
N ALA A 289 -8.47 -12.17 -26.43
CA ALA A 289 -8.39 -10.70 -26.50
C ALA A 289 -7.96 -10.20 -27.88
N GLN A 290 -6.98 -10.84 -28.52
CA GLN A 290 -6.52 -10.45 -29.86
C GLN A 290 -7.57 -10.66 -30.95
N ALA A 291 -8.41 -11.68 -30.82
CA ALA A 291 -9.49 -11.94 -31.77
C ALA A 291 -10.59 -10.89 -31.68
N LEU A 292 -10.83 -10.32 -30.50
CA LEU A 292 -11.83 -9.27 -30.28
C LEU A 292 -11.40 -7.90 -30.86
N PHE A 293 -10.09 -7.64 -31.02
CA PHE A 293 -9.59 -6.40 -31.62
C PHE A 293 -9.47 -6.44 -33.15
N LYS A 294 -9.36 -7.62 -33.78
CA LYS A 294 -9.23 -7.74 -35.24
C LYS A 294 -10.39 -7.14 -36.07
N PRO A 295 -11.66 -7.22 -35.67
CA PRO A 295 -12.75 -6.61 -36.41
C PRO A 295 -12.76 -5.07 -36.40
N CYS A 296 -12.21 -4.45 -35.34
CA CYS A 296 -12.19 -2.97 -35.26
C CYS A 296 -11.14 -2.31 -36.16
N LEU A 297 -10.12 -3.04 -36.59
CA LEU A 297 -9.07 -2.52 -37.47
C LEU A 297 -9.44 -2.61 -38.98
N SER A 298 -10.46 -3.39 -39.35
CA SER A 298 -10.94 -3.53 -40.72
C SER A 298 -12.12 -2.61 -41.05
N GLY A 299 -12.73 -1.97 -40.06
CA GLY A 299 -13.77 -0.95 -40.24
C GLY A 299 -13.28 0.38 -39.73
N CYS A 300 -12.94 1.29 -40.65
CA CYS A 300 -12.51 2.65 -40.36
C CYS A 300 -13.62 3.41 -39.61
N VAL A 301 -13.57 3.38 -38.29
CA VAL A 301 -14.27 4.35 -37.43
C VAL A 301 -13.18 5.10 -36.66
N THR A 302 -12.94 6.33 -37.09
CA THR A 302 -12.10 7.30 -36.41
C THR A 302 -12.60 7.47 -34.98
N MET A 303 -11.87 6.95 -34.02
CA MET A 303 -12.11 7.24 -32.60
C MET A 303 -11.77 8.71 -32.33
N PRO A 304 -12.59 9.44 -31.56
CA PRO A 304 -12.21 10.78 -31.11
C PRO A 304 -11.02 10.66 -30.14
N PRO A 305 -10.12 11.68 -30.11
CA PRO A 305 -8.95 11.65 -29.26
C PRO A 305 -9.36 11.58 -27.77
N VAL A 306 -8.82 10.62 -27.06
CA VAL A 306 -8.92 10.53 -25.61
C VAL A 306 -8.18 11.72 -25.02
N LEU A 307 -8.91 12.64 -24.41
CA LEU A 307 -8.34 13.75 -23.63
C LEU A 307 -7.58 13.16 -22.43
N THR A 308 -6.28 13.36 -22.45
CA THR A 308 -5.36 13.11 -21.34
C THR A 308 -5.62 14.03 -20.16
#